data_6cbd4883d7f902aca6b7635c80bc5ea3
#
_entry.id   6cbd4883d7f902aca6b7635c80bc5ea3
#
_cell.length_a   1.000
_cell.length_b   1.000
_cell.length_c   1.000
_cell.angle_alpha   90.00
_cell.angle_beta   90.00
_cell.angle_gamma   90.00
#
_symmetry.space_group_name_H-M   'P 1'
#
loop_
_entity.id
_entity.type
_entity.pdbx_description
1 polymer ?
#
loop_
_entity_poly.entity_id
_entity_poly.type
_entity_poly.pdbx_seq_one_letter_code
_entity_poly.pdbx_strand_id
1 'polypeptide(L)'
;FEDAQESSDWTEYDGRVNLDVESGVIPEIEATEAIGSATAFETYAACPYRYFLSRRLHIEPTDSPETEVALDALSFGTLIHDVLEKFALWRMEPNSDSDSPTEQENWLRTAAFSHIESLKEETPGRSEGAWKIELSRAWLILRQWLRREPDTAKQPDMRQVEAEYSFGGARSGMESGPPVEVRTVSGKTVKFRGQVDRVDISEDGSRVIVYDYKSGGNSSYSKLDSDPVKKGTKLQLPLYSKAVAEKYPEAEIQASYWFVRESSSELKPSPSDYESEKAEDALTAAVETIVEGIDSGVFPARPGGSASWGGGSESYENCLFCEFSRVCPKSKARLWNSKKNSDPALSKYLNLAEDQE
;
A
#
# COMPACT_ATOMS: atom_id res chain seq x y z
N PHE A 1 -17.79 -12.24 -27.89
CA PHE A 1 -17.22 -11.16 -27.05
C PHE A 1 -18.14 -9.93 -27.05
N GLU A 2 -18.52 -9.38 -28.21
CA GLU A 2 -19.42 -8.23 -28.31
C GLU A 2 -20.80 -8.54 -27.70
N ASP A 3 -21.39 -9.69 -28.03
CA ASP A 3 -22.66 -10.16 -27.45
C ASP A 3 -22.59 -10.25 -25.90
N ALA A 4 -21.47 -10.74 -25.35
CA ALA A 4 -21.27 -10.82 -23.91
C ALA A 4 -21.14 -9.43 -23.24
N GLN A 5 -20.58 -8.45 -23.93
CA GLN A 5 -20.51 -7.07 -23.42
C GLN A 5 -21.88 -6.37 -23.45
N GLU A 6 -22.77 -6.75 -24.37
CA GLU A 6 -24.12 -6.23 -24.46
C GLU A 6 -25.11 -6.92 -23.53
N SER A 7 -24.80 -8.13 -23.08
CA SER A 7 -25.60 -8.86 -22.08
C SER A 7 -25.68 -8.10 -20.75
N SER A 8 -26.82 -8.24 -20.07
CA SER A 8 -26.99 -7.78 -18.68
C SER A 8 -26.27 -8.69 -17.66
N ASP A 9 -25.91 -9.91 -18.06
CA ASP A 9 -25.33 -10.92 -17.18
C ASP A 9 -23.83 -10.71 -17.03
N TRP A 10 -23.32 -10.98 -15.83
CA TRP A 10 -21.89 -11.01 -15.57
C TRP A 10 -21.30 -12.36 -16.01
N THR A 11 -20.34 -12.32 -16.93
CA THR A 11 -19.81 -13.47 -17.63
C THR A 11 -18.30 -13.64 -17.44
N GLU A 12 -17.74 -14.69 -18.01
CA GLU A 12 -16.28 -14.91 -18.07
C GLU A 12 -15.52 -13.73 -18.73
N TYR A 13 -16.15 -13.01 -19.65
CA TYR A 13 -15.56 -11.83 -20.30
C TYR A 13 -15.59 -10.57 -19.44
N ASP A 14 -16.28 -10.63 -18.32
CA ASP A 14 -16.41 -9.51 -17.36
C ASP A 14 -15.57 -9.73 -16.09
N GLY A 15 -14.80 -10.83 -16.05
CA GLY A 15 -13.93 -11.18 -14.91
C GLY A 15 -14.50 -12.27 -13.99
N ARG A 16 -15.45 -13.06 -14.47
CA ARG A 16 -15.83 -14.33 -13.85
C ARG A 16 -14.89 -15.42 -14.33
N VAL A 17 -13.94 -15.80 -13.49
CA VAL A 17 -12.94 -16.81 -13.83
C VAL A 17 -13.37 -18.16 -13.26
N ASN A 18 -13.50 -19.16 -14.12
CA ASN A 18 -13.66 -20.53 -13.66
C ASN A 18 -12.31 -21.05 -13.18
N LEU A 19 -12.18 -21.29 -11.87
CA LEU A 19 -10.98 -21.82 -11.25
C LEU A 19 -10.94 -23.37 -11.28
N ASP A 20 -11.67 -24.01 -12.19
CA ASP A 20 -11.69 -25.46 -12.30
C ASP A 20 -10.30 -25.99 -12.67
N VAL A 21 -9.72 -26.73 -11.75
CA VAL A 21 -8.32 -27.21 -11.77
C VAL A 21 -8.05 -28.19 -12.91
N GLU A 22 -9.08 -28.86 -13.44
CA GLU A 22 -8.94 -29.81 -14.52
C GLU A 22 -8.48 -29.16 -15.84
N SER A 23 -8.69 -27.85 -16.00
CA SER A 23 -8.28 -27.13 -17.23
C SER A 23 -6.79 -26.79 -17.26
N GLY A 24 -6.06 -26.85 -16.14
CA GLY A 24 -4.61 -26.57 -16.05
C GLY A 24 -4.18 -25.14 -16.42
N VAL A 25 -5.12 -24.23 -16.64
CA VAL A 25 -4.84 -22.88 -17.15
C VAL A 25 -4.51 -21.90 -16.02
N ILE A 26 -5.05 -22.11 -14.81
CA ILE A 26 -4.76 -21.28 -13.65
C ILE A 26 -4.40 -22.21 -12.48
N PRO A 27 -3.20 -22.06 -11.86
CA PRO A 27 -2.84 -22.86 -10.70
C PRO A 27 -3.84 -22.62 -9.57
N GLU A 28 -4.26 -23.71 -8.94
CA GLU A 28 -4.99 -23.66 -7.68
C GLU A 28 -4.10 -22.97 -6.66
N ILE A 29 -4.43 -21.72 -6.33
CA ILE A 29 -3.80 -21.02 -5.23
C ILE A 29 -4.95 -20.62 -4.32
N GLU A 30 -5.15 -21.38 -3.28
CA GLU A 30 -6.00 -20.94 -2.19
C GLU A 30 -5.36 -19.66 -1.60
N ALA A 31 -6.15 -18.59 -1.50
CA ALA A 31 -5.68 -17.34 -0.90
C ALA A 31 -5.17 -17.53 0.54
N THR A 32 -5.57 -18.63 1.17
CA THR A 32 -5.22 -19.03 2.53
C THR A 32 -3.88 -19.77 2.64
N GLU A 33 -3.38 -20.41 1.59
CA GLU A 33 -2.08 -21.13 1.64
C GLU A 33 -0.87 -20.22 1.42
N ALA A 34 -1.05 -19.12 0.72
CA ALA A 34 0.01 -18.18 0.47
C ALA A 34 0.04 -17.07 1.53
N ILE A 35 1.26 -16.69 1.96
CA ILE A 35 1.43 -15.49 2.80
C ILE A 35 1.16 -14.26 1.92
N GLY A 36 0.04 -13.57 2.19
CA GLY A 36 -0.39 -12.36 1.49
C GLY A 36 0.38 -11.11 1.94
N SER A 37 0.19 -10.03 1.21
CA SER A 37 0.61 -8.68 1.65
C SER A 37 -0.59 -7.74 1.69
N ALA A 38 -0.55 -6.73 2.57
CA ALA A 38 -1.56 -5.68 2.63
C ALA A 38 -1.83 -5.09 1.23
N THR A 39 -0.79 -4.71 0.51
CA THR A 39 -0.88 -4.08 -0.82
C THR A 39 -1.56 -4.97 -1.87
N ALA A 40 -1.36 -6.30 -1.81
CA ALA A 40 -2.04 -7.22 -2.73
C ALA A 40 -3.55 -7.23 -2.48
N PHE A 41 -3.97 -7.30 -1.22
CA PHE A 41 -5.37 -7.28 -0.83
C PHE A 41 -6.02 -5.91 -1.11
N GLU A 42 -5.33 -4.82 -0.82
CA GLU A 42 -5.76 -3.45 -1.18
C GLU A 42 -5.96 -3.28 -2.69
N THR A 43 -5.11 -3.93 -3.50
CA THR A 43 -5.26 -3.94 -4.96
C THR A 43 -6.54 -4.65 -5.37
N TYR A 44 -6.87 -5.81 -4.75
CA TYR A 44 -8.13 -6.50 -4.98
C TYR A 44 -9.32 -5.63 -4.58
N ALA A 45 -9.30 -5.06 -3.38
CA ALA A 45 -10.38 -4.19 -2.89
C ALA A 45 -10.65 -3.00 -3.82
N ALA A 46 -9.61 -2.38 -4.36
CA ALA A 46 -9.73 -1.28 -5.31
C ALA A 46 -10.27 -1.75 -6.68
N CYS A 47 -9.65 -2.78 -7.25
CA CYS A 47 -10.04 -3.34 -8.56
C CYS A 47 -9.60 -4.81 -8.65
N PRO A 48 -10.52 -5.78 -8.49
CA PRO A 48 -10.20 -7.20 -8.55
C PRO A 48 -9.55 -7.63 -9.87
N TYR A 49 -9.92 -7.01 -10.98
CA TYR A 49 -9.30 -7.29 -12.29
C TYR A 49 -7.82 -6.90 -12.33
N ARG A 50 -7.45 -5.75 -11.73
CA ARG A 50 -6.04 -5.34 -11.59
C ARG A 50 -5.24 -6.36 -10.77
N TYR A 51 -5.82 -6.83 -9.65
CA TYR A 51 -5.23 -7.89 -8.85
C TYR A 51 -5.04 -9.17 -9.67
N PHE A 52 -6.04 -9.59 -10.43
CA PHE A 52 -5.97 -10.79 -11.29
C PHE A 52 -4.81 -10.70 -12.28
N LEU A 53 -4.70 -9.58 -13.01
CA LEU A 53 -3.63 -9.40 -13.99
C LEU A 53 -2.24 -9.39 -13.34
N SER A 54 -2.06 -8.60 -12.27
CA SER A 54 -0.75 -8.39 -11.65
C SER A 54 -0.31 -9.53 -10.73
N ARG A 55 -1.24 -10.12 -9.98
CA ARG A 55 -0.90 -11.08 -8.90
C ARG A 55 -1.18 -12.53 -9.25
N ARG A 56 -2.14 -12.80 -10.14
CA ARG A 56 -2.47 -14.18 -10.56
C ARG A 56 -1.82 -14.52 -11.89
N LEU A 57 -1.88 -13.63 -12.86
CA LEU A 57 -1.27 -13.84 -14.17
C LEU A 57 0.16 -13.33 -14.26
N HIS A 58 0.66 -12.62 -13.24
CA HIS A 58 2.00 -12.02 -13.22
C HIS A 58 2.33 -11.21 -14.48
N ILE A 59 1.33 -10.48 -15.01
CA ILE A 59 1.53 -9.62 -16.17
C ILE A 59 2.29 -8.39 -15.70
N GLU A 60 3.45 -8.16 -16.29
CA GLU A 60 4.24 -6.97 -16.06
C GLU A 60 3.77 -5.81 -16.94
N PRO A 61 3.74 -4.58 -16.43
CA PRO A 61 3.46 -3.41 -17.24
C PRO A 61 4.50 -3.25 -18.34
N THR A 62 4.07 -2.76 -19.50
CA THR A 62 5.01 -2.35 -20.54
C THR A 62 5.58 -0.99 -20.18
N ASP A 63 6.90 -0.85 -20.23
CA ASP A 63 7.56 0.43 -20.02
C ASP A 63 7.01 1.50 -20.96
N SER A 64 6.75 2.68 -20.40
CA SER A 64 6.28 3.84 -21.17
C SER A 64 7.46 4.76 -21.45
N PRO A 65 7.60 5.28 -22.70
CA PRO A 65 8.66 6.22 -23.03
C PRO A 65 8.68 7.48 -22.15
N GLU A 66 7.54 7.85 -21.57
CA GLU A 66 7.44 9.01 -20.67
C GLU A 66 8.20 8.80 -19.34
N THR A 67 8.46 7.57 -18.93
CA THR A 67 9.27 7.26 -17.74
C THR A 67 10.76 7.54 -17.93
N GLU A 68 11.21 7.76 -19.16
CA GLU A 68 12.61 8.12 -19.43
C GLU A 68 13.00 9.50 -18.88
N VAL A 69 12.05 10.41 -18.69
CA VAL A 69 12.32 11.76 -18.21
C VAL A 69 12.26 11.87 -16.69
N ALA A 70 11.29 11.23 -16.04
CA ALA A 70 11.12 11.27 -14.60
C ALA A 70 10.99 9.86 -14.01
N LEU A 71 11.38 9.68 -12.74
CA LEU A 71 11.04 8.44 -12.01
C LEU A 71 9.53 8.37 -11.88
N ASP A 72 8.98 7.17 -12.12
CA ASP A 72 7.59 6.89 -11.79
C ASP A 72 7.33 7.00 -10.28
N ALA A 73 6.06 7.06 -9.90
CA ALA A 73 5.69 7.30 -8.51
C ALA A 73 6.17 6.19 -7.55
N LEU A 74 6.23 4.94 -8.03
CA LEU A 74 6.68 3.80 -7.24
C LEU A 74 8.19 3.86 -7.01
N SER A 75 8.98 3.99 -8.08
CA SER A 75 10.44 4.10 -8.02
C SER A 75 10.89 5.30 -7.18
N PHE A 76 10.19 6.43 -7.32
CA PHE A 76 10.47 7.59 -6.49
C PHE A 76 10.09 7.37 -5.02
N GLY A 77 9.00 6.66 -4.75
CA GLY A 77 8.59 6.25 -3.41
C GLY A 77 9.66 5.38 -2.76
N THR A 78 10.12 4.34 -3.46
CA THR A 78 11.18 3.44 -3.01
C THR A 78 12.46 4.21 -2.66
N LEU A 79 12.88 5.16 -3.51
CA LEU A 79 14.04 6.01 -3.21
C LEU A 79 13.88 6.75 -1.87
N ILE A 80 12.71 7.35 -1.62
CA ILE A 80 12.47 8.08 -0.36
C ILE A 80 12.50 7.12 0.84
N HIS A 81 11.83 5.97 0.76
CA HIS A 81 11.82 4.96 1.82
C HIS A 81 13.21 4.45 2.13
N ASP A 82 13.99 4.03 1.12
CA ASP A 82 15.34 3.52 1.31
C ASP A 82 16.30 4.55 1.96
N VAL A 83 16.14 5.82 1.61
CA VAL A 83 16.95 6.88 2.23
C VAL A 83 16.54 7.10 3.68
N LEU A 84 15.24 7.07 3.99
CA LEU A 84 14.73 7.23 5.35
C LEU A 84 15.07 6.02 6.23
N GLU A 85 14.99 4.80 5.68
CA GLU A 85 15.46 3.57 6.35
C GLU A 85 16.93 3.70 6.78
N LYS A 86 17.80 3.98 5.82
CA LYS A 86 19.24 4.13 6.08
C LYS A 86 19.54 5.23 7.07
N PHE A 87 18.81 6.35 6.99
CA PHE A 87 18.93 7.44 7.95
C PHE A 87 18.51 7.02 9.36
N ALA A 88 17.42 6.27 9.48
CA ALA A 88 16.96 5.74 10.75
C ALA A 88 17.98 4.78 11.38
N LEU A 89 18.54 3.85 10.58
CA LEU A 89 19.58 2.94 11.03
C LEU A 89 20.84 3.69 11.50
N TRP A 90 21.29 4.68 10.72
CA TRP A 90 22.43 5.52 11.13
C TRP A 90 22.19 6.25 12.45
N ARG A 91 20.99 6.80 12.67
CA ARG A 91 20.62 7.48 13.93
C ARG A 91 20.66 6.54 15.14
N MET A 92 20.40 5.27 14.94
CA MET A 92 20.41 4.26 15.99
C MET A 92 21.83 3.71 16.30
N GLU A 93 22.83 4.03 15.48
CA GLU A 93 24.21 3.63 15.74
C GLU A 93 24.76 4.32 17.00
N PRO A 94 25.44 3.59 17.92
CA PRO A 94 25.88 4.14 19.22
C PRO A 94 26.86 5.32 19.13
N ASN A 95 27.55 5.47 18.01
CA ASN A 95 28.58 6.50 17.80
C ASN A 95 28.21 7.48 16.67
N SER A 96 26.94 7.53 16.27
CA SER A 96 26.49 8.50 15.29
C SER A 96 26.47 9.91 15.88
N ASP A 97 26.91 10.92 15.12
CA ASP A 97 26.70 12.34 15.48
C ASP A 97 25.28 12.79 15.09
N SER A 98 24.30 11.95 15.45
CA SER A 98 22.92 12.10 15.08
C SER A 98 22.18 13.24 15.79
N ASP A 99 22.78 13.81 16.85
CA ASP A 99 22.24 14.97 17.55
C ASP A 99 22.57 16.31 16.85
N SER A 100 23.52 16.28 15.91
CA SER A 100 23.89 17.45 15.12
C SER A 100 22.93 17.66 13.93
N PRO A 101 22.13 18.74 13.89
CA PRO A 101 21.25 19.02 12.75
C PRO A 101 22.01 19.14 11.42
N THR A 102 23.24 19.66 11.46
CA THR A 102 24.10 19.79 10.28
C THR A 102 24.54 18.43 9.76
N GLU A 103 24.92 17.52 10.65
CA GLU A 103 25.32 16.17 10.26
C GLU A 103 24.13 15.34 9.76
N GLN A 104 22.95 15.50 10.36
CA GLN A 104 21.72 14.89 9.85
C GLN A 104 21.41 15.36 8.40
N GLU A 105 21.50 16.68 8.15
CA GLU A 105 21.26 17.24 6.80
C GLU A 105 22.32 16.74 5.79
N ASN A 106 23.60 16.72 6.18
CA ASN A 106 24.70 16.21 5.35
C ASN A 106 24.53 14.71 5.04
N TRP A 107 24.18 13.93 6.04
CA TRP A 107 24.01 12.50 5.90
C TRP A 107 22.86 12.15 4.93
N LEU A 108 21.67 12.74 5.12
CA LEU A 108 20.52 12.55 4.25
C LEU A 108 20.83 12.94 2.79
N ARG A 109 21.54 14.05 2.61
CA ARG A 109 21.94 14.48 1.28
C ARG A 109 22.88 13.49 0.61
N THR A 110 23.85 12.97 1.35
CA THR A 110 24.81 11.98 0.85
C THR A 110 24.13 10.66 0.53
N ALA A 111 23.20 10.20 1.38
CA ALA A 111 22.45 8.98 1.16
C ALA A 111 21.55 9.09 -0.09
N ALA A 112 20.85 10.22 -0.27
CA ALA A 112 20.04 10.45 -1.46
C ALA A 112 20.89 10.48 -2.74
N PHE A 113 22.06 11.12 -2.69
CA PHE A 113 23.01 11.12 -3.79
C PHE A 113 23.49 9.70 -4.13
N SER A 114 23.93 8.93 -3.14
CA SER A 114 24.43 7.57 -3.34
C SER A 114 23.36 6.65 -3.92
N HIS A 115 22.11 6.79 -3.47
CA HIS A 115 21.00 6.01 -4.01
C HIS A 115 20.72 6.35 -5.48
N ILE A 116 20.73 7.64 -5.84
CA ILE A 116 20.57 8.08 -7.23
C ILE A 116 21.71 7.56 -8.12
N GLU A 117 22.97 7.54 -7.64
CA GLU A 117 24.08 6.97 -8.41
C GLU A 117 23.89 5.45 -8.66
N SER A 118 23.39 4.70 -7.66
CA SER A 118 23.01 3.29 -7.86
C SER A 118 21.94 3.13 -8.94
N LEU A 119 20.87 3.94 -8.90
CA LEU A 119 19.80 3.89 -9.88
C LEU A 119 20.28 4.21 -11.29
N LYS A 120 21.28 5.08 -11.45
CA LYS A 120 21.88 5.37 -12.76
C LYS A 120 22.52 4.14 -13.39
N GLU A 121 23.18 3.32 -12.60
CA GLU A 121 23.80 2.08 -13.05
C GLU A 121 22.75 1.05 -13.49
N GLU A 122 21.63 0.98 -12.77
CA GLU A 122 20.54 0.04 -13.03
C GLU A 122 19.63 0.47 -14.18
N THR A 123 19.56 1.79 -14.47
CA THR A 123 18.65 2.37 -15.49
C THR A 123 19.41 3.18 -16.51
N PRO A 124 20.17 2.53 -17.41
CA PRO A 124 20.93 3.24 -18.45
C PRO A 124 19.99 3.92 -19.44
N GLY A 125 20.44 5.08 -19.97
CA GLY A 125 19.71 5.83 -21.02
C GLY A 125 19.08 7.13 -20.53
N ARG A 126 18.92 7.36 -19.25
CA ARG A 126 18.41 8.61 -18.70
C ARG A 126 19.51 9.68 -18.66
N SER A 127 19.19 10.92 -19.04
CA SER A 127 20.17 12.00 -19.09
C SER A 127 20.64 12.45 -17.69
N GLU A 128 21.87 12.95 -17.59
CA GLU A 128 22.40 13.57 -16.36
C GLU A 128 21.52 14.71 -15.84
N GLY A 129 20.89 15.47 -16.75
CA GLY A 129 19.97 16.53 -16.39
C GLY A 129 18.71 16.01 -15.69
N ALA A 130 18.15 14.90 -16.15
CA ALA A 130 17.00 14.25 -15.53
C ALA A 130 17.34 13.75 -14.13
N TRP A 131 18.49 13.10 -13.93
CA TRP A 131 18.96 12.65 -12.62
C TRP A 131 19.18 13.80 -11.62
N LYS A 132 19.71 14.93 -12.07
CA LYS A 132 19.84 16.13 -11.22
C LYS A 132 18.49 16.68 -10.76
N ILE A 133 17.47 16.60 -11.61
CA ILE A 133 16.10 17.00 -11.24
C ILE A 133 15.56 16.06 -10.17
N GLU A 134 15.70 14.74 -10.34
CA GLU A 134 15.23 13.76 -9.35
C GLU A 134 15.95 13.91 -8.00
N LEU A 135 17.27 14.10 -8.02
CA LEU A 135 18.03 14.37 -6.79
C LEU A 135 17.53 15.63 -6.09
N SER A 136 17.30 16.71 -6.86
CA SER A 136 16.81 17.98 -6.29
C SER A 136 15.42 17.83 -5.70
N ARG A 137 14.54 17.05 -6.36
CA ARG A 137 13.18 16.73 -5.89
C ARG A 137 13.22 15.90 -4.61
N ALA A 138 14.01 14.83 -4.57
CA ALA A 138 14.19 14.00 -3.39
C ALA A 138 14.76 14.81 -2.22
N TRP A 139 15.81 15.57 -2.48
CA TRP A 139 16.46 16.42 -1.47
C TRP A 139 15.50 17.45 -0.87
N LEU A 140 14.68 18.10 -1.68
CA LEU A 140 13.69 19.07 -1.19
C LEU A 140 12.72 18.41 -0.19
N ILE A 141 12.23 17.22 -0.51
CA ILE A 141 11.30 16.46 0.32
C ILE A 141 11.96 16.01 1.61
N LEU A 142 13.13 15.37 1.53
CA LEU A 142 13.88 14.87 2.69
C LEU A 142 14.26 15.99 3.66
N ARG A 143 14.72 17.12 3.11
CA ARG A 143 15.06 18.30 3.91
C ARG A 143 13.84 18.91 4.60
N GLN A 144 12.70 18.97 3.93
CA GLN A 144 11.46 19.44 4.52
C GLN A 144 10.96 18.48 5.60
N TRP A 145 11.06 17.19 5.37
CA TRP A 145 10.71 16.15 6.33
C TRP A 145 11.60 16.26 7.58
N LEU A 146 12.92 16.33 7.43
CA LEU A 146 13.86 16.45 8.54
C LEU A 146 13.58 17.66 9.43
N ARG A 147 13.23 18.81 8.84
CA ARG A 147 12.90 20.04 9.60
C ARG A 147 11.59 19.94 10.38
N ARG A 148 10.69 19.07 9.97
CA ARG A 148 9.37 18.90 10.59
C ARG A 148 9.30 17.68 11.50
N GLU A 149 10.24 16.78 11.36
CA GLU A 149 10.25 15.54 12.14
C GLU A 149 10.18 15.78 13.65
N PRO A 150 10.95 16.71 14.24
CA PRO A 150 10.85 17.01 15.67
C PRO A 150 9.48 17.56 16.10
N ASP A 151 8.85 18.37 15.24
CA ASP A 151 7.52 18.95 15.51
C ASP A 151 6.40 17.94 15.33
N THR A 152 6.58 16.98 14.44
CA THR A 152 5.60 15.95 14.12
C THR A 152 5.63 14.83 15.15
N ALA A 153 6.80 14.43 15.57
CA ALA A 153 6.99 13.44 16.62
C ALA A 153 6.55 13.92 18.01
N LYS A 154 6.28 15.23 18.22
CA LYS A 154 5.85 15.99 19.45
C LYS A 154 5.67 15.22 20.78
N GLN A 155 6.36 14.12 20.94
CA GLN A 155 6.33 13.29 22.12
C GLN A 155 7.78 13.16 22.61
N PRO A 156 8.23 14.06 23.49
CA PRO A 156 9.64 14.17 23.90
C PRO A 156 10.16 12.93 24.61
N ASP A 157 9.26 12.05 25.04
CA ASP A 157 9.55 10.78 25.70
C ASP A 157 9.62 9.58 24.71
N MET A 158 9.40 9.82 23.41
CA MET A 158 9.46 8.78 22.39
C MET A 158 10.83 8.69 21.74
N ARG A 159 11.33 7.49 21.54
CA ARG A 159 12.56 7.21 20.78
C ARG A 159 12.31 6.17 19.70
N GLN A 160 12.97 6.35 18.59
CA GLN A 160 12.96 5.34 17.52
C GLN A 160 13.72 4.08 17.95
N VAL A 161 13.12 2.90 17.73
CA VAL A 161 13.70 1.61 18.11
C VAL A 161 13.81 0.64 16.94
N GLU A 162 13.02 0.83 15.90
CA GLU A 162 13.04 -0.02 14.71
C GLU A 162 12.97 0.84 13.45
N ALA A 163 13.68 0.37 12.41
CA ALA A 163 13.50 0.80 11.03
C ALA A 163 13.26 -0.47 10.20
N GLU A 164 12.27 -0.42 9.30
CA GLU A 164 11.95 -1.54 8.40
C GLU A 164 11.70 -2.87 9.14
N TYR A 165 10.93 -2.82 10.27
CA TYR A 165 10.58 -4.03 11.00
C TYR A 165 9.77 -4.99 10.11
N SER A 166 10.38 -6.13 9.80
CA SER A 166 9.79 -7.16 8.94
C SER A 166 8.98 -8.17 9.74
N PHE A 167 7.87 -8.66 9.17
CA PHE A 167 7.08 -9.77 9.71
C PHE A 167 6.60 -10.72 8.60
N GLY A 168 6.44 -11.99 8.91
CA GLY A 168 5.92 -13.00 7.99
C GLY A 168 6.89 -13.46 6.90
N GLY A 169 8.17 -13.13 7.00
CA GLY A 169 9.21 -13.58 6.08
C GLY A 169 10.45 -12.70 6.17
N ALA A 170 11.61 -13.32 6.32
CA ALA A 170 12.86 -12.59 6.42
C ALA A 170 13.22 -11.92 5.09
N ARG A 171 13.54 -10.64 5.13
CA ARG A 171 14.41 -10.02 4.11
C ARG A 171 15.83 -10.50 4.38
N SER A 172 16.58 -10.82 3.34
CA SER A 172 17.92 -11.43 3.48
C SER A 172 18.77 -10.72 4.55
N GLY A 173 19.11 -11.44 5.63
CA GLY A 173 19.98 -10.97 6.70
C GLY A 173 19.32 -10.19 7.84
N MET A 174 17.99 -10.00 7.86
CA MET A 174 17.27 -9.37 8.97
C MET A 174 16.39 -10.38 9.72
N GLU A 175 16.27 -10.19 11.05
CA GLU A 175 15.26 -10.92 11.83
C GLU A 175 13.86 -10.49 11.41
N SER A 176 12.95 -11.47 11.28
CA SER A 176 11.55 -11.23 10.95
C SER A 176 10.66 -11.75 12.07
N GLY A 177 9.66 -10.96 12.46
CA GLY A 177 8.59 -11.43 13.30
C GLY A 177 7.74 -12.51 12.61
N PRO A 178 6.86 -13.19 13.35
CA PRO A 178 5.91 -14.14 12.78
C PRO A 178 4.95 -13.46 11.80
N PRO A 179 4.31 -14.21 10.89
CA PRO A 179 3.26 -13.65 10.04
C PRO A 179 2.05 -13.22 10.89
N VAL A 180 1.45 -12.11 10.55
CA VAL A 180 0.19 -11.68 11.16
C VAL A 180 -0.94 -12.57 10.64
N GLU A 181 -1.67 -13.19 11.56
CA GLU A 181 -2.81 -14.03 11.24
C GLU A 181 -4.12 -13.25 11.40
N VAL A 182 -4.95 -13.27 10.35
CA VAL A 182 -6.32 -12.76 10.39
C VAL A 182 -7.27 -13.94 10.21
N ARG A 183 -8.09 -14.20 11.21
CA ARG A 183 -9.08 -15.28 11.18
C ARG A 183 -10.41 -14.72 10.69
N THR A 184 -10.89 -15.25 9.56
CA THR A 184 -12.18 -14.89 8.98
C THR A 184 -13.35 -15.51 9.78
N VAL A 185 -14.55 -14.97 9.61
CA VAL A 185 -15.77 -15.51 10.24
C VAL A 185 -16.07 -16.93 9.74
N SER A 186 -15.74 -17.21 8.47
CA SER A 186 -15.85 -18.57 7.89
C SER A 186 -14.84 -19.58 8.44
N GLY A 187 -13.92 -19.14 9.32
CA GLY A 187 -12.93 -19.99 10.00
C GLY A 187 -11.63 -20.20 9.22
N LYS A 188 -11.44 -19.56 8.08
CA LYS A 188 -10.17 -19.54 7.35
C LYS A 188 -9.16 -18.65 8.08
N THR A 189 -7.87 -19.02 8.06
CA THR A 189 -6.79 -18.18 8.59
C THR A 189 -5.94 -17.68 7.43
N VAL A 190 -5.85 -16.35 7.32
CA VAL A 190 -5.03 -15.69 6.29
C VAL A 190 -3.78 -15.15 6.96
N LYS A 191 -2.62 -15.48 6.41
CA LYS A 191 -1.31 -15.04 6.89
C LYS A 191 -0.82 -13.85 6.09
N PHE A 192 -0.34 -12.82 6.77
CA PHE A 192 0.20 -11.62 6.15
C PHE A 192 1.68 -11.45 6.48
N ARG A 193 2.41 -10.97 5.48
CA ARG A 193 3.76 -10.44 5.61
C ARG A 193 3.78 -8.96 5.30
N GLY A 194 4.75 -8.27 5.87
CA GLY A 194 4.94 -6.86 5.60
C GLY A 194 6.21 -6.32 6.22
N GLN A 195 6.34 -5.01 6.10
CA GLN A 195 7.47 -4.26 6.60
C GLN A 195 6.97 -2.91 7.11
N VAL A 196 7.29 -2.60 8.35
CA VAL A 196 6.91 -1.36 9.04
C VAL A 196 8.05 -0.38 8.91
N ASP A 197 7.81 0.80 8.34
CA ASP A 197 8.88 1.74 8.02
C ASP A 197 9.60 2.27 9.28
N ARG A 198 8.85 2.57 10.36
CA ARG A 198 9.41 3.07 11.62
C ARG A 198 8.56 2.67 12.82
N VAL A 199 9.23 2.32 13.91
CA VAL A 199 8.60 2.10 15.22
C VAL A 199 9.30 2.97 16.27
N ASP A 200 8.52 3.74 16.99
CA ASP A 200 8.97 4.55 18.14
C ASP A 200 8.36 3.98 19.42
N ILE A 201 9.11 4.01 20.53
CA ILE A 201 8.66 3.56 21.86
C ILE A 201 8.90 4.65 22.91
N SER A 202 7.99 4.77 23.87
CA SER A 202 8.17 5.64 25.03
C SER A 202 9.31 5.14 25.95
N GLU A 203 9.90 6.03 26.71
CA GLU A 203 11.01 5.69 27.63
C GLU A 203 10.64 4.61 28.64
N ASP A 204 9.38 4.61 29.10
CA ASP A 204 8.84 3.62 30.04
C ASP A 204 8.34 2.33 29.37
N GLY A 205 8.35 2.27 28.03
CA GLY A 205 7.89 1.13 27.24
C GLY A 205 6.36 0.95 27.18
N SER A 206 5.57 1.87 27.74
CA SER A 206 4.11 1.73 27.82
C SER A 206 3.36 2.07 26.52
N ARG A 207 4.00 2.82 25.62
CA ARG A 207 3.41 3.28 24.36
C ARG A 207 4.35 3.00 23.19
N VAL A 208 3.77 2.56 22.08
CA VAL A 208 4.48 2.33 20.82
C VAL A 208 3.72 3.00 19.68
N ILE A 209 4.44 3.70 18.81
CA ILE A 209 3.88 4.32 17.61
C ILE A 209 4.50 3.69 16.37
N VAL A 210 3.64 3.22 15.49
CA VAL A 210 3.97 2.67 14.18
C VAL A 210 3.78 3.76 13.13
N TYR A 211 4.79 3.98 12.29
CA TYR A 211 4.69 4.90 11.16
C TYR A 211 4.89 4.17 9.84
N ASP A 212 4.03 4.52 8.89
CA ASP A 212 4.16 4.13 7.49
C ASP A 212 4.30 5.40 6.65
N TYR A 213 5.44 5.57 6.00
CA TYR A 213 5.75 6.75 5.19
C TYR A 213 5.00 6.73 3.88
N LYS A 214 4.50 7.90 3.48
CA LYS A 214 3.81 8.08 2.19
C LYS A 214 4.44 9.23 1.41
N SER A 215 5.03 8.91 0.27
CA SER A 215 5.59 9.89 -0.67
C SER A 215 4.53 10.52 -1.58
N GLY A 216 3.31 9.98 -1.62
CA GLY A 216 2.15 10.50 -2.33
C GLY A 216 1.35 11.54 -1.55
N GLY A 217 0.25 12.04 -2.14
CA GLY A 217 -0.68 12.95 -1.46
C GLY A 217 -1.65 12.23 -0.52
N ASN A 218 -2.27 13.00 0.40
CA ASN A 218 -3.12 12.48 1.48
C ASN A 218 -4.62 12.32 1.11
N SER A 219 -5.04 12.78 -0.05
CA SER A 219 -6.47 12.81 -0.43
C SER A 219 -7.17 11.44 -0.39
N SER A 220 -6.43 10.37 -0.74
CA SER A 220 -6.94 8.99 -0.70
C SER A 220 -6.98 8.38 0.70
N TYR A 221 -6.61 9.13 1.74
CA TYR A 221 -6.57 8.69 3.14
C TYR A 221 -7.59 9.42 4.04
N SER A 222 -8.58 10.05 3.45
CA SER A 222 -9.69 10.67 4.17
C SER A 222 -10.63 9.63 4.77
N LYS A 223 -11.34 9.98 5.86
CA LYS A 223 -12.37 9.15 6.51
C LYS A 223 -11.85 7.87 7.21
N LEU A 224 -10.56 7.76 7.48
CA LEU A 224 -10.02 6.61 8.24
C LEU A 224 -10.59 6.52 9.67
N ASP A 225 -11.01 7.64 10.25
CA ASP A 225 -11.66 7.66 11.57
C ASP A 225 -13.01 6.93 11.59
N SER A 226 -13.74 6.98 10.48
CA SER A 226 -15.03 6.32 10.33
C SER A 226 -14.95 4.94 9.69
N ASP A 227 -13.97 4.72 8.84
CA ASP A 227 -13.68 3.45 8.14
C ASP A 227 -12.17 3.17 8.18
N PRO A 228 -11.70 2.44 9.20
CA PRO A 228 -10.27 2.20 9.44
C PRO A 228 -9.56 1.48 8.30
N VAL A 229 -10.27 0.68 7.53
CA VAL A 229 -9.72 -0.09 6.40
C VAL A 229 -10.07 0.53 5.05
N LYS A 230 -10.83 1.62 5.05
CA LYS A 230 -11.30 2.31 3.85
C LYS A 230 -11.78 1.35 2.76
N LYS A 231 -12.83 0.60 3.10
CA LYS A 231 -13.40 -0.40 2.18
C LYS A 231 -12.37 -1.43 1.69
N GLY A 232 -11.45 -1.82 2.55
CA GLY A 232 -10.38 -2.78 2.25
C GLY A 232 -9.20 -2.21 1.44
N THR A 233 -9.19 -0.91 1.11
CA THR A 233 -8.10 -0.29 0.34
C THR A 233 -6.97 0.28 1.20
N LYS A 234 -7.06 0.16 2.53
CA LYS A 234 -6.06 0.61 3.52
C LYS A 234 -5.93 -0.41 4.65
N LEU A 235 -5.16 -1.47 4.41
CA LEU A 235 -4.96 -2.57 5.35
C LEU A 235 -3.61 -2.51 6.07
N GLN A 236 -2.69 -1.65 5.64
CA GLN A 236 -1.33 -1.59 6.19
C GLN A 236 -1.32 -1.30 7.68
N LEU A 237 -1.92 -0.19 8.13
CA LEU A 237 -1.87 0.18 9.54
C LEU A 237 -2.48 -0.87 10.48
N PRO A 238 -3.68 -1.46 10.23
CA PRO A 238 -4.21 -2.52 11.08
C PRO A 238 -3.27 -3.73 11.18
N LEU A 239 -2.72 -4.17 10.05
CA LEU A 239 -1.80 -5.30 10.02
C LEU A 239 -0.47 -5.00 10.70
N TYR A 240 0.05 -3.78 10.53
CA TYR A 240 1.30 -3.33 11.14
C TYR A 240 1.15 -3.19 12.66
N SER A 241 0.02 -2.64 13.14
CA SER A 241 -0.29 -2.58 14.57
C SER A 241 -0.33 -3.98 15.18
N LYS A 242 -0.98 -4.96 14.53
CA LYS A 242 -1.01 -6.35 15.02
C LYS A 242 0.39 -6.96 15.07
N ALA A 243 1.22 -6.75 14.03
CA ALA A 243 2.59 -7.25 14.01
C ALA A 243 3.46 -6.68 15.14
N VAL A 244 3.30 -5.40 15.44
CA VAL A 244 4.06 -4.71 16.49
C VAL A 244 3.52 -5.05 17.88
N ALA A 245 2.20 -5.24 18.04
CA ALA A 245 1.59 -5.68 19.29
C ALA A 245 2.10 -7.07 19.73
N GLU A 246 2.39 -7.97 18.80
CA GLU A 246 3.01 -9.26 19.14
C GLU A 246 4.43 -9.11 19.73
N LYS A 247 5.17 -8.08 19.28
CA LYS A 247 6.52 -7.78 19.78
C LYS A 247 6.51 -7.00 21.09
N TYR A 248 5.49 -6.14 21.29
CA TYR A 248 5.35 -5.26 22.45
C TYR A 248 3.98 -5.47 23.13
N PRO A 249 3.74 -6.65 23.73
CA PRO A 249 2.39 -7.06 24.20
C PRO A 249 1.85 -6.21 25.37
N GLU A 250 2.70 -5.52 26.10
CA GLU A 250 2.30 -4.69 27.25
C GLU A 250 2.12 -3.20 26.88
N ALA A 251 2.41 -2.83 25.62
CA ALA A 251 2.38 -1.44 25.17
C ALA A 251 1.04 -1.11 24.49
N GLU A 252 0.59 0.13 24.69
CA GLU A 252 -0.46 0.73 23.86
C GLU A 252 0.08 1.03 22.47
N ILE A 253 -0.51 0.43 21.40
CA ILE A 253 -0.05 0.58 20.04
C ILE A 253 -0.87 1.65 19.33
N GLN A 254 -0.19 2.65 18.78
CA GLN A 254 -0.77 3.62 17.86
C GLN A 254 -0.12 3.47 16.49
N ALA A 255 -0.85 3.77 15.42
CA ALA A 255 -0.31 3.72 14.07
C ALA A 255 -0.74 4.92 13.24
N SER A 256 0.15 5.38 12.36
CA SER A 256 -0.09 6.58 11.57
C SER A 256 0.55 6.51 10.19
N TYR A 257 -0.15 7.02 9.17
CA TYR A 257 0.47 7.36 7.90
C TYR A 257 1.21 8.70 8.02
N TRP A 258 2.46 8.74 7.62
CA TRP A 258 3.28 9.94 7.62
C TRP A 258 3.56 10.43 6.20
N PHE A 259 2.89 11.52 5.82
CA PHE A 259 3.04 12.12 4.47
C PHE A 259 4.28 12.99 4.39
N VAL A 260 5.35 12.46 3.83
CA VAL A 260 6.68 13.13 3.78
C VAL A 260 6.70 14.37 2.88
N ARG A 261 5.78 14.47 1.91
CA ARG A 261 5.68 15.60 0.96
C ARG A 261 4.79 16.75 1.43
N GLU A 262 3.91 16.49 2.37
CA GLU A 262 2.91 17.49 2.78
C GLU A 262 3.58 18.69 3.50
N SER A 263 3.05 19.90 3.21
CA SER A 263 3.55 21.13 3.80
C SER A 263 3.20 21.28 5.29
N SER A 264 2.12 20.68 5.71
CA SER A 264 1.79 20.41 7.10
C SER A 264 2.19 18.97 7.39
N SER A 265 2.96 18.71 8.40
CA SER A 265 3.29 17.38 8.90
C SER A 265 2.05 16.69 9.48
N GLU A 266 1.01 16.54 8.66
CA GLU A 266 -0.18 15.82 9.04
C GLU A 266 0.12 14.34 9.08
N LEU A 267 0.34 13.86 10.30
CA LEU A 267 0.04 12.48 10.60
C LEU A 267 -1.46 12.32 10.37
N LYS A 268 -1.85 11.39 9.52
CA LYS A 268 -3.21 10.88 9.54
C LYS A 268 -3.19 9.75 10.56
N PRO A 269 -3.49 10.03 11.84
CA PRO A 269 -3.59 8.97 12.80
C PRO A 269 -4.64 8.02 12.25
N SER A 270 -4.32 6.79 12.32
CA SER A 270 -5.32 5.77 12.46
C SER A 270 -6.30 6.20 13.55
N PRO A 271 -7.58 5.78 13.49
CA PRO A 271 -8.44 5.86 14.66
C PRO A 271 -7.62 5.38 15.85
N SER A 272 -7.66 6.14 16.91
CA SER A 272 -6.81 6.05 18.09
C SER A 272 -6.78 4.69 18.78
N ASP A 273 -7.45 3.71 18.23
CA ASP A 273 -7.53 2.34 18.72
C ASP A 273 -7.63 1.37 17.55
N TYR A 274 -6.50 1.05 16.88
CA TYR A 274 -6.49 -0.10 15.96
C TYR A 274 -6.71 -1.44 16.68
N GLU A 275 -6.50 -1.49 17.96
CA GLU A 275 -6.95 -2.58 18.82
C GLU A 275 -8.44 -2.47 19.15
N SER A 276 -9.14 -1.42 18.71
CA SER A 276 -10.58 -1.35 18.90
C SER A 276 -11.26 -2.50 18.17
N GLU A 277 -12.20 -3.12 18.81
CA GLU A 277 -13.07 -4.18 18.27
C GLU A 277 -13.60 -3.80 16.87
N LYS A 278 -13.97 -2.54 16.68
CA LYS A 278 -14.44 -2.01 15.40
C LYS A 278 -13.37 -2.07 14.29
N ALA A 279 -12.11 -1.80 14.58
CA ALA A 279 -11.04 -1.83 13.56
C ALA A 279 -10.68 -3.28 13.21
N GLU A 280 -10.70 -4.18 14.18
CA GLU A 280 -10.49 -5.60 13.97
C GLU A 280 -11.63 -6.25 13.18
N ASP A 281 -12.88 -5.90 13.50
CA ASP A 281 -14.05 -6.35 12.76
C ASP A 281 -14.01 -5.89 11.31
N ALA A 282 -13.65 -4.62 11.05
CA ALA A 282 -13.52 -4.07 9.73
C ALA A 282 -12.41 -4.76 8.92
N LEU A 283 -11.24 -5.01 9.54
CA LEU A 283 -10.14 -5.77 8.93
C LEU A 283 -10.60 -7.19 8.57
N THR A 284 -11.20 -7.89 9.53
CA THR A 284 -11.66 -9.27 9.35
C THR A 284 -12.70 -9.38 8.22
N ALA A 285 -13.70 -8.48 8.20
CA ALA A 285 -14.73 -8.46 7.16
C ALA A 285 -14.15 -8.15 5.77
N ALA A 286 -13.20 -7.21 5.69
CA ALA A 286 -12.53 -6.89 4.43
C ALA A 286 -11.71 -8.08 3.91
N VAL A 287 -10.91 -8.70 4.78
CA VAL A 287 -10.09 -9.87 4.44
C VAL A 287 -10.97 -11.04 4.02
N GLU A 288 -12.05 -11.33 4.74
CA GLU A 288 -13.00 -12.39 4.37
C GLU A 288 -13.59 -12.17 2.99
N THR A 289 -14.11 -10.98 2.72
CA THR A 289 -14.69 -10.63 1.41
C THR A 289 -13.69 -10.80 0.26
N ILE A 290 -12.45 -10.35 0.47
CA ILE A 290 -11.38 -10.44 -0.53
C ILE A 290 -11.02 -11.92 -0.79
N VAL A 291 -10.82 -12.71 0.26
CA VAL A 291 -10.49 -14.13 0.15
C VAL A 291 -11.60 -14.91 -0.57
N GLU A 292 -12.85 -14.72 -0.14
CA GLU A 292 -13.98 -15.37 -0.79
C GLU A 292 -14.09 -15.01 -2.27
N GLY A 293 -13.86 -13.73 -2.61
CA GLY A 293 -13.89 -13.29 -4.00
C GLY A 293 -12.76 -13.90 -4.84
N ILE A 294 -11.54 -14.00 -4.29
CA ILE A 294 -10.40 -14.63 -4.94
C ILE A 294 -10.68 -16.12 -5.15
N ASP A 295 -11.12 -16.83 -4.12
CA ASP A 295 -11.37 -18.28 -4.14
C ASP A 295 -12.57 -18.64 -5.04
N SER A 296 -13.50 -17.71 -5.24
CA SER A 296 -14.66 -17.87 -6.11
C SER A 296 -14.44 -17.38 -7.54
N GLY A 297 -13.24 -16.92 -7.89
CA GLY A 297 -12.93 -16.44 -9.23
C GLY A 297 -13.60 -15.11 -9.61
N VAL A 298 -13.85 -14.24 -8.64
CA VAL A 298 -14.55 -12.97 -8.82
C VAL A 298 -13.55 -11.83 -9.04
N PHE A 299 -13.33 -11.45 -10.31
CA PHE A 299 -12.35 -10.45 -10.70
C PHE A 299 -12.91 -9.35 -11.62
N PRO A 300 -13.98 -8.63 -11.22
CA PRO A 300 -14.56 -7.57 -12.05
C PRO A 300 -13.61 -6.38 -12.22
N ALA A 301 -13.69 -5.74 -13.40
CA ALA A 301 -13.00 -4.48 -13.66
C ALA A 301 -13.80 -3.31 -13.04
N ARG A 302 -13.44 -2.88 -11.83
CA ARG A 302 -14.09 -1.78 -11.12
C ARG A 302 -13.35 -0.47 -11.35
N PRO A 303 -13.95 0.52 -12.02
CA PRO A 303 -13.29 1.81 -12.29
C PRO A 303 -13.23 2.74 -11.06
N GLY A 304 -14.12 2.59 -10.08
CA GLY A 304 -14.28 3.53 -8.98
C GLY A 304 -15.11 4.76 -9.37
N GLY A 305 -15.12 5.78 -8.52
CA GLY A 305 -15.80 7.06 -8.76
C GLY A 305 -15.14 7.88 -9.86
N SER A 306 -15.88 8.88 -10.39
CA SER A 306 -15.31 9.83 -11.36
C SER A 306 -14.22 10.67 -10.70
N ALA A 307 -13.05 10.76 -11.35
CA ALA A 307 -11.93 11.56 -10.90
C ALA A 307 -11.88 12.89 -11.66
N SER A 308 -11.84 14.00 -10.93
CA SER A 308 -11.90 15.37 -11.50
C SER A 308 -10.54 15.87 -12.06
N TRP A 309 -9.60 15.02 -12.37
CA TRP A 309 -8.27 15.42 -12.83
C TRP A 309 -8.15 15.38 -14.35
N GLY A 310 -8.10 16.57 -14.96
CA GLY A 310 -7.58 16.81 -16.29
C GLY A 310 -8.57 16.69 -17.45
N GLY A 311 -8.96 17.80 -17.96
CA GLY A 311 -9.35 18.13 -19.33
C GLY A 311 -9.89 17.01 -20.23
N GLY A 312 -11.17 16.69 -20.17
CA GLY A 312 -11.90 16.23 -21.34
C GLY A 312 -12.07 14.74 -21.57
N SER A 313 -11.48 13.85 -20.79
CA SER A 313 -11.82 12.42 -20.84
C SER A 313 -12.33 11.95 -19.47
N GLU A 314 -13.35 11.07 -19.49
CA GLU A 314 -13.83 10.41 -18.28
C GLU A 314 -12.66 9.64 -17.63
N SER A 315 -12.18 10.15 -16.49
CA SER A 315 -11.17 9.48 -15.67
C SER A 315 -11.83 8.95 -14.41
N TYR A 316 -11.35 7.81 -13.92
CA TYR A 316 -11.90 7.11 -12.75
C TYR A 316 -10.78 6.86 -11.74
N GLU A 317 -11.13 6.89 -10.45
CA GLU A 317 -10.18 6.80 -9.33
C GLU A 317 -9.21 5.62 -9.45
N ASN A 318 -9.73 4.42 -9.73
CA ASN A 318 -8.91 3.21 -9.83
C ASN A 318 -8.16 3.07 -11.17
N CYS A 319 -8.41 3.98 -12.13
CA CYS A 319 -7.86 3.91 -13.47
C CYS A 319 -6.81 4.98 -13.78
N LEU A 320 -6.71 6.06 -12.98
CA LEU A 320 -5.80 7.19 -13.22
C LEU A 320 -4.34 6.77 -13.42
N PHE A 321 -3.90 5.84 -12.58
CA PHE A 321 -2.52 5.34 -12.57
C PHE A 321 -2.48 3.82 -12.76
N CYS A 322 -3.47 3.27 -13.47
CA CYS A 322 -3.53 1.83 -13.71
C CYS A 322 -2.67 1.47 -14.91
N GLU A 323 -1.67 0.65 -14.68
CA GLU A 323 -0.74 0.10 -15.65
C GLU A 323 -1.41 -0.77 -16.73
N PHE A 324 -2.60 -1.32 -16.42
CA PHE A 324 -3.36 -2.20 -17.31
C PHE A 324 -4.46 -1.49 -18.11
N SER A 325 -4.45 -0.16 -18.19
CA SER A 325 -5.49 0.62 -18.89
C SER A 325 -5.68 0.22 -20.36
N ARG A 326 -4.63 -0.31 -21.01
CA ARG A 326 -4.65 -0.74 -22.43
C ARG A 326 -5.38 -2.04 -22.66
N VAL A 327 -5.42 -2.95 -21.69
CA VAL A 327 -6.12 -4.24 -21.78
C VAL A 327 -7.52 -4.20 -21.19
N CYS A 328 -7.86 -3.14 -20.48
CA CYS A 328 -9.16 -2.94 -19.88
C CYS A 328 -10.16 -2.39 -20.90
N PRO A 329 -11.43 -2.85 -20.91
CA PRO A 329 -12.45 -2.34 -21.81
C PRO A 329 -12.60 -0.80 -21.75
N LYS A 330 -12.73 -0.15 -22.90
CA LYS A 330 -12.93 1.32 -22.96
C LYS A 330 -14.23 1.74 -22.26
N SER A 331 -15.26 0.92 -22.35
CA SER A 331 -16.59 1.15 -21.74
C SER A 331 -16.71 0.60 -20.31
N LYS A 332 -15.59 0.39 -19.59
CA LYS A 332 -15.55 -0.28 -18.28
C LYS A 332 -16.53 0.26 -17.23
N ALA A 333 -16.74 1.58 -17.18
CA ALA A 333 -17.71 2.17 -16.24
C ALA A 333 -19.16 1.82 -16.61
N ARG A 334 -19.49 1.85 -17.88
CA ARG A 334 -20.81 1.43 -18.34
C ARG A 334 -21.04 -0.06 -18.05
N LEU A 335 -20.07 -0.90 -18.37
CA LEU A 335 -20.13 -2.35 -18.11
C LEU A 335 -20.26 -2.62 -16.61
N TRP A 336 -19.47 -1.99 -15.78
CA TRP A 336 -19.58 -2.11 -14.33
C TRP A 336 -20.98 -1.73 -13.84
N ASN A 337 -21.48 -0.55 -14.20
CA ASN A 337 -22.77 -0.05 -13.73
C ASN A 337 -23.96 -0.89 -14.22
N SER A 338 -23.88 -1.49 -15.41
CA SER A 338 -24.95 -2.34 -15.94
C SER A 338 -24.98 -3.75 -15.34
N LYS A 339 -23.81 -4.26 -14.86
CA LYS A 339 -23.67 -5.66 -14.46
C LYS A 339 -23.41 -5.88 -12.98
N LYS A 340 -23.02 -4.85 -12.22
CA LYS A 340 -22.62 -5.00 -10.81
C LYS A 340 -23.68 -5.65 -9.91
N ASN A 341 -24.96 -5.56 -10.26
CA ASN A 341 -26.08 -6.16 -9.52
C ASN A 341 -26.65 -7.42 -10.19
N SER A 342 -26.04 -7.91 -11.27
CA SER A 342 -26.61 -9.01 -12.04
C SER A 342 -26.30 -10.41 -11.48
N ASP A 343 -25.25 -10.53 -10.67
CA ASP A 343 -24.82 -11.80 -10.10
C ASP A 343 -24.64 -11.71 -8.58
N PRO A 344 -25.26 -12.63 -7.80
CA PRO A 344 -25.10 -12.69 -6.35
C PRO A 344 -23.64 -12.82 -5.88
N ALA A 345 -22.75 -13.40 -6.69
CA ALA A 345 -21.33 -13.51 -6.37
C ALA A 345 -20.63 -12.15 -6.24
N LEU A 346 -21.16 -11.10 -6.89
CA LEU A 346 -20.64 -9.74 -6.77
C LEU A 346 -21.13 -9.02 -5.50
N SER A 347 -22.22 -9.48 -4.88
CA SER A 347 -22.90 -8.75 -3.79
C SER A 347 -21.99 -8.47 -2.59
N LYS A 348 -21.18 -9.45 -2.17
CA LYS A 348 -20.24 -9.25 -1.04
C LYS A 348 -19.17 -8.22 -1.37
N TYR A 349 -18.61 -8.29 -2.57
CA TYR A 349 -17.63 -7.30 -3.03
C TYR A 349 -18.24 -5.91 -3.16
N LEU A 350 -19.48 -5.78 -3.64
CA LEU A 350 -20.21 -4.52 -3.70
C LEU A 350 -20.42 -3.90 -2.31
N ASN A 351 -20.81 -4.72 -1.33
CA ASN A 351 -20.99 -4.28 0.04
C ASN A 351 -19.69 -3.76 0.67
N LEU A 352 -18.54 -4.33 0.30
CA LEU A 352 -17.25 -3.82 0.72
C LEU A 352 -16.88 -2.52 -0.02
N ALA A 353 -17.06 -2.51 -1.35
CA ALA A 353 -16.47 -1.49 -2.22
C ALA A 353 -17.29 -0.21 -2.36
N GLU A 354 -18.63 -0.28 -2.23
CA GLU A 354 -19.55 0.85 -2.41
C GLU A 354 -20.27 1.20 -1.11
N ASP A 355 -20.66 2.47 -0.95
CA ASP A 355 -21.54 2.86 0.15
C ASP A 355 -22.93 2.24 -0.13
N GLN A 356 -23.55 1.66 0.88
CA GLN A 356 -24.95 1.26 0.79
C GLN A 356 -25.79 2.53 0.80
N GLU A 357 -26.59 2.74 -0.24
CA GLU A 357 -27.54 3.84 -0.33
C GLU A 357 -28.69 3.70 0.71
#